data_156bdf41e74ecf385f5ec9d58d4e89f2
#
_entry.id   156bdf41e74ecf385f5ec9d58d4e89f2
#
_cell.length_a   1.000
_cell.length_b   1.000
_cell.length_c   1.000
_cell.angle_alpha   90.00
_cell.angle_beta   90.00
_cell.angle_gamma   90.00
#
_symmetry.space_group_name_H-M   'P 1'
#
loop_
_entity.id
_entity.type
_entity.pdbx_description
1 polymer ?
#
loop_
_entity_poly.entity_id
_entity_poly.type
_entity_poly.pdbx_seq_one_letter_code
_entity_poly.pdbx_strand_id
1 'polypeptide(L)'
;MTGTTGQRRHDLLQFLRSIQKAGLPVESLADDARLVQTGLIDSLAILQIVMYLEATYGLDFSTSGISPEELGSIGGILGVIEKERQ
;
A
#
# COMPACT_ATOMS: atom_id res chain seq x y z
N MET A 1 -8.12 -17.01 12.88
CA MET A 1 -8.96 -16.32 11.91
C MET A 1 -8.25 -16.18 10.58
N THR A 2 -8.84 -16.73 9.65
CA THR A 2 -8.30 -16.62 8.32
C THR A 2 -8.80 -15.37 7.64
N GLY A 3 -8.17 -15.01 6.57
CA GLY A 3 -8.66 -13.97 5.72
C GLY A 3 -8.28 -12.57 6.09
N THR A 4 -7.74 -12.35 7.30
CA THR A 4 -7.41 -10.98 7.68
C THR A 4 -6.33 -10.41 6.76
N THR A 5 -5.23 -11.13 6.59
CA THR A 5 -4.17 -10.68 5.69
C THR A 5 -4.66 -10.69 4.24
N GLY A 6 -5.39 -11.73 3.87
CA GLY A 6 -5.93 -11.80 2.52
C GLY A 6 -6.90 -10.69 2.23
N GLN A 7 -7.72 -10.32 3.21
CA GLN A 7 -8.68 -9.24 3.04
C GLN A 7 -7.96 -7.90 2.90
N ARG A 8 -6.93 -7.68 3.71
CA ARG A 8 -6.15 -6.44 3.62
C ARG A 8 -5.49 -6.32 2.26
N ARG A 9 -4.94 -7.44 1.77
CA ARG A 9 -4.32 -7.44 0.45
C ARG A 9 -5.34 -7.15 -0.64
N HIS A 10 -6.50 -7.78 -0.56
CA HIS A 10 -7.55 -7.55 -1.53
C HIS A 10 -7.98 -6.08 -1.55
N ASP A 11 -8.20 -5.51 -0.38
CA ASP A 11 -8.62 -4.12 -0.28
C ASP A 11 -7.54 -3.18 -0.79
N LEU A 12 -6.28 -3.47 -0.48
CA LEU A 12 -5.17 -2.67 -0.95
C LEU A 12 -5.07 -2.72 -2.47
N LEU A 13 -5.22 -3.89 -3.06
CA LEU A 13 -5.14 -4.02 -4.52
C LEU A 13 -6.27 -3.25 -5.19
N GLN A 14 -7.46 -3.26 -4.61
CA GLN A 14 -8.55 -2.48 -5.16
C GLN A 14 -8.26 -1.00 -5.08
N PHE A 15 -7.68 -0.55 -3.97
CA PHE A 15 -7.32 0.84 -3.83
C PHE A 15 -6.25 1.24 -4.85
N LEU A 16 -5.22 0.41 -4.99
CA LEU A 16 -4.17 0.69 -5.97
C LEU A 16 -4.72 0.75 -7.38
N ARG A 17 -5.66 -0.12 -7.68
CA ARG A 17 -6.29 -0.11 -8.99
C ARG A 17 -7.01 1.21 -9.25
N SER A 18 -7.54 1.82 -8.21
CA SER A 18 -8.28 3.07 -8.36
C SER A 18 -7.37 4.28 -8.56
N ILE A 19 -6.09 4.17 -8.18
CA ILE A 19 -5.16 5.29 -8.31
C ILE A 19 -4.05 5.05 -9.31
N GLN A 20 -3.99 3.84 -9.91
CA GLN A 20 -2.90 3.53 -10.82
C GLN A 20 -2.98 4.39 -12.08
N LYS A 21 -1.82 4.64 -12.66
CA LYS A 21 -1.72 5.44 -13.87
C LYS A 21 -1.62 4.59 -15.13
N ALA A 22 -1.03 3.40 -14.99
CA ALA A 22 -0.63 2.63 -16.15
C ALA A 22 -1.61 1.53 -16.55
N GLY A 23 -2.66 1.29 -15.80
CA GLY A 23 -3.61 0.22 -16.13
C GLY A 23 -3.03 -1.17 -16.06
N LEU A 24 -1.98 -1.35 -15.26
CA LEU A 24 -1.36 -2.66 -15.11
C LEU A 24 -2.20 -3.55 -14.21
N PRO A 25 -2.14 -4.87 -14.41
CA PRO A 25 -2.86 -5.79 -13.52
C PRO A 25 -2.13 -5.90 -12.18
N VAL A 26 -2.61 -5.14 -11.19
CA VAL A 26 -1.92 -5.09 -9.90
C VAL A 26 -1.80 -6.48 -9.28
N GLU A 27 -2.73 -7.37 -9.57
CA GLU A 27 -2.69 -8.73 -9.02
C GLU A 27 -1.51 -9.53 -9.53
N SER A 28 -0.95 -9.13 -10.66
CA SER A 28 0.17 -9.85 -11.27
C SER A 28 1.53 -9.36 -10.77
N LEU A 29 1.54 -8.27 -10.01
CA LEU A 29 2.81 -7.74 -9.53
C LEU A 29 3.32 -8.55 -8.35
N ALA A 30 4.63 -8.74 -8.29
CA ALA A 30 5.25 -9.34 -7.12
C ALA A 30 5.12 -8.38 -5.95
N ASP A 31 5.10 -8.94 -4.74
CA ASP A 31 4.95 -8.11 -3.55
C ASP A 31 6.10 -7.13 -3.38
N ASP A 32 7.28 -7.46 -3.87
CA ASP A 32 8.44 -6.59 -3.76
C ASP A 32 8.64 -5.70 -4.99
N ALA A 33 7.74 -5.74 -5.95
CA ALA A 33 7.83 -4.86 -7.10
C ALA A 33 7.68 -3.41 -6.65
N ARG A 34 8.54 -2.54 -7.18
CA ARG A 34 8.52 -1.13 -6.82
C ARG A 34 7.46 -0.42 -7.63
N LEU A 35 6.42 0.05 -6.96
CA LEU A 35 5.24 0.58 -7.64
C LEU A 35 5.53 1.81 -8.47
N VAL A 36 6.43 2.66 -8.01
CA VAL A 36 6.78 3.86 -8.77
C VAL A 36 7.64 3.49 -9.97
N GLN A 37 8.64 2.62 -9.77
CA GLN A 37 9.54 2.23 -10.85
C GLN A 37 8.85 1.42 -11.94
N THR A 38 7.81 0.66 -11.58
CA THR A 38 7.06 -0.09 -12.58
C THR A 38 6.15 0.81 -13.38
N GLY A 39 5.93 2.04 -12.93
CA GLY A 39 5.02 2.95 -13.60
C GLY A 39 3.57 2.80 -13.19
N LEU A 40 3.29 1.92 -12.24
CA LEU A 40 1.92 1.74 -11.78
C LEU A 40 1.35 3.03 -11.18
N ILE A 41 2.16 3.68 -10.36
CA ILE A 41 1.76 4.94 -9.72
C ILE A 41 2.94 5.90 -9.80
N ASP A 42 2.66 7.20 -9.59
CA ASP A 42 3.74 8.18 -9.47
C ASP A 42 3.99 8.45 -7.98
N SER A 43 5.01 9.28 -7.72
CA SER A 43 5.41 9.53 -6.34
C SER A 43 4.34 10.29 -5.55
N LEU A 44 3.49 11.05 -6.23
CA LEU A 44 2.42 11.75 -5.53
C LEU A 44 1.36 10.79 -5.01
N ALA A 45 1.20 9.65 -5.67
CA ALA A 45 0.24 8.66 -5.22
C ALA A 45 0.62 8.04 -3.88
N ILE A 46 1.90 8.14 -3.50
CA ILE A 46 2.31 7.69 -2.17
C ILE A 46 1.54 8.44 -1.08
N LEU A 47 1.29 9.72 -1.29
CA LEU A 47 0.48 10.48 -0.33
C LEU A 47 -0.94 9.94 -0.24
N GLN A 48 -1.49 9.51 -1.36
CA GLN A 48 -2.81 8.90 -1.35
C GLN A 48 -2.82 7.60 -0.57
N ILE A 49 -1.73 6.83 -0.69
CA ILE A 49 -1.59 5.60 0.09
C ILE A 49 -1.54 5.92 1.58
N VAL A 50 -0.77 6.94 1.96
CA VAL A 50 -0.69 7.36 3.36
C VAL A 50 -2.09 7.70 3.88
N MET A 51 -2.82 8.52 3.14
CA MET A 51 -4.15 8.93 3.56
C MET A 51 -5.11 7.74 3.67
N TYR A 52 -4.99 6.81 2.73
CA TYR A 52 -5.80 5.60 2.75
C TYR A 52 -5.54 4.79 4.03
N LEU A 53 -4.26 4.61 4.36
CA LEU A 53 -3.90 3.82 5.53
C LEU A 53 -4.33 4.51 6.82
N GLU A 54 -4.18 5.82 6.88
CA GLU A 54 -4.60 6.55 8.07
C GLU A 54 -6.11 6.47 8.26
N ALA A 55 -6.86 6.61 7.17
CA ALA A 55 -8.31 6.58 7.27
C ALA A 55 -8.86 5.18 7.52
N THR A 56 -8.24 4.18 6.91
CA THR A 56 -8.75 2.82 6.96
C THR A 56 -8.33 2.08 8.22
N TYR A 57 -7.09 2.29 8.65
CA TYR A 57 -6.51 1.53 9.75
C TYR A 57 -6.17 2.39 10.97
N GLY A 58 -6.40 3.69 10.89
CA GLY A 58 -6.14 4.56 12.02
C GLY A 58 -4.67 4.77 12.32
N LEU A 59 -3.82 4.63 11.31
CA LEU A 59 -2.38 4.81 11.50
C LEU A 59 -2.04 6.28 11.59
N ASP A 60 -0.94 6.59 12.28
CA ASP A 60 -0.48 7.96 12.43
C ASP A 60 0.95 8.05 11.94
N PHE A 61 1.12 8.46 10.70
CA PHE A 61 2.42 8.51 10.08
C PHE A 61 3.29 9.64 10.60
N SER A 62 2.67 10.64 11.23
CA SER A 62 3.44 11.75 11.76
C SER A 62 4.24 11.35 12.99
N THR A 63 3.83 10.30 13.70
CA THR A 63 4.53 9.86 14.90
C THR A 63 5.18 8.50 14.78
N SER A 64 4.83 7.73 13.75
CA SER A 64 5.30 6.34 13.65
C SER A 64 6.72 6.22 13.10
N GLY A 65 7.22 7.25 12.43
CA GLY A 65 8.55 7.20 11.84
C GLY A 65 8.66 6.38 10.57
N ILE A 66 7.54 6.01 9.99
CA ILE A 66 7.55 5.23 8.75
C ILE A 66 7.97 6.12 7.58
N SER A 67 8.92 5.66 6.79
CA SER A 67 9.35 6.44 5.64
C SER A 67 8.47 6.11 4.43
N PRO A 68 8.33 7.06 3.51
CA PRO A 68 7.55 6.80 2.28
C PRO A 68 8.10 5.64 1.46
N GLU A 69 9.38 5.34 1.58
CA GLU A 69 9.97 4.22 0.85
C GLU A 69 9.35 2.89 1.24
N GLU A 70 8.91 2.77 2.48
CA GLU A 70 8.28 1.54 2.94
C GLU A 70 6.95 1.31 2.24
N LEU A 71 6.37 2.33 1.66
CA LEU A 71 5.10 2.23 0.96
C LEU A 71 5.28 2.05 -0.54
N GLY A 72 6.49 1.81 -0.98
CA GLY A 72 6.79 1.71 -2.40
C GLY A 72 6.51 0.34 -3.02
N SER A 73 6.03 -0.63 -2.24
CA SER A 73 5.70 -1.95 -2.77
C SER A 73 4.49 -2.49 -2.01
N ILE A 74 3.82 -3.47 -2.61
CA ILE A 74 2.66 -4.08 -1.96
C ILE A 74 3.09 -4.72 -0.65
N GLY A 75 4.18 -5.47 -0.67
CA GLY A 75 4.68 -6.10 0.56
C GLY A 75 5.06 -5.10 1.62
N GLY A 76 5.65 -3.98 1.21
CA GLY A 76 6.00 -2.93 2.16
C GLY A 76 4.78 -2.32 2.82
N ILE A 77 3.75 -2.06 2.03
CA ILE A 77 2.51 -1.49 2.57
C ILE A 77 1.85 -2.47 3.54
N LEU A 78 1.76 -3.73 3.15
CA LEU A 78 1.17 -4.74 4.03
C LEU A 78 1.97 -4.90 5.31
N GLY A 79 3.32 -4.82 5.20
CA GLY A 79 4.17 -4.89 6.38
C GLY A 79 3.94 -3.74 7.33
N VAL A 80 3.72 -2.55 6.81
CA VAL A 80 3.40 -1.39 7.65
C VAL A 80 2.07 -1.60 8.37
N ILE A 81 1.06 -2.11 7.66
CA ILE A 81 -0.22 -2.37 8.29
C ILE A 81 -0.07 -3.36 9.44
N GLU A 82 0.66 -4.45 9.20
CA GLU A 82 0.85 -5.45 10.24
C GLU A 82 1.60 -4.89 11.44
N LYS A 83 2.64 -4.10 11.18
CA LYS A 83 3.48 -3.56 12.24
C LYS A 83 2.72 -2.57 13.09
N GLU A 84 1.98 -1.69 12.47
CA GLU A 84 1.33 -0.60 13.18
C GLU A 84 0.04 -1.01 13.86
N ARG A 85 -0.55 -2.11 13.44
CA ARG A 85 -1.78 -2.56 14.06
C ARG A 85 -1.55 -3.42 15.31
N GLN A 86 -0.33 -3.72 15.63
CA GLN A 86 0.00 -4.57 16.78
C GLN A 86 -0.30 -3.88 18.13
#